data_993d9920864c26ca9683288c905eb03b
#
_entry.id   993d9920864c26ca9683288c905eb03b
#
_cell.length_a   1.000
_cell.length_b   1.000
_cell.length_c   1.000
_cell.angle_alpha   90.00
_cell.angle_beta   90.00
_cell.angle_gamma   90.00
#
_symmetry.space_group_name_H-M   'P 1'
#
loop_
_entity.id
_entity.type
_entity.pdbx_description
1 polymer ?
#
loop_
_entity_poly.entity_id
_entity_poly.type
_entity_poly.pdbx_seq_one_letter_code
_entity_poly.pdbx_strand_id
1 'polypeptide(L)'
;MKPQLGDTISNRYVLVSPLREETGLQVWKASDHVLARDCQLFIVSSSKALQEVNATASMLAISHDSHFTKVLQLQHAGQVALVVTQLDEGMTLSEYLALNANQPLSYTAMRSIIGEVIESLHALQKDNLTHFSISTDTVRLTRSGIQIADAPVSIMLADTSRAQALENREQLAIRQISALLYAMLIRRPSTLSTDFRLEALAPTTPMEFRVICKRGLELEEDDGFPTVPMATIAELEALLGEYQ
;
A
#
# COMPACT_ATOMS: atom_id res chain seq x y z
N MET A 1 -10.81 16.80 -22.11
CA MET A 1 -11.78 17.26 -21.08
C MET A 1 -11.52 16.42 -19.84
N LYS A 2 -11.49 17.02 -18.64
CA LYS A 2 -11.27 16.29 -17.38
C LYS A 2 -12.58 15.57 -16.99
N PRO A 3 -12.55 14.27 -16.68
CA PRO A 3 -13.72 13.53 -16.23
C PRO A 3 -14.40 14.16 -15.01
N GLN A 4 -15.72 14.17 -15.00
CA GLN A 4 -16.55 14.78 -13.95
C GLN A 4 -17.63 13.80 -13.47
N LEU A 5 -18.23 14.12 -12.33
CA LEU A 5 -19.36 13.37 -11.77
C LEU A 5 -20.48 13.23 -12.82
N GLY A 6 -20.98 12.01 -13.01
CA GLY A 6 -22.03 11.69 -13.98
C GLY A 6 -21.52 11.39 -15.39
N ASP A 7 -20.26 11.64 -15.69
CA ASP A 7 -19.70 11.28 -17.01
C ASP A 7 -19.69 9.77 -17.20
N THR A 8 -19.90 9.35 -18.45
CA THR A 8 -19.80 7.93 -18.83
C THR A 8 -18.49 7.66 -19.54
N ILE A 9 -17.66 6.81 -18.94
CA ILE A 9 -16.37 6.40 -19.48
C ILE A 9 -16.54 5.11 -20.27
N SER A 10 -15.94 5.06 -21.49
CA SER A 10 -16.00 3.89 -22.39
C SER A 10 -17.42 3.39 -22.67
N ASN A 11 -18.40 4.27 -22.68
CA ASN A 11 -19.85 3.97 -22.87
C ASN A 11 -20.38 2.90 -21.88
N ARG A 12 -19.76 2.74 -20.74
CA ARG A 12 -20.08 1.67 -19.79
C ARG A 12 -20.08 2.10 -18.33
N TYR A 13 -19.10 2.91 -17.92
CA TYR A 13 -18.88 3.22 -16.51
C TYR A 13 -19.33 4.65 -16.20
N VAL A 14 -20.35 4.81 -15.37
CA VAL A 14 -20.79 6.13 -14.90
C VAL A 14 -20.09 6.51 -13.64
N LEU A 15 -19.44 7.67 -13.63
CA LEU A 15 -18.70 8.20 -12.48
C LEU A 15 -19.67 8.64 -11.38
N VAL A 16 -19.58 7.99 -10.20
CA VAL A 16 -20.50 8.18 -9.06
C VAL A 16 -19.91 9.10 -7.99
N SER A 17 -18.66 8.92 -7.65
CA SER A 17 -17.96 9.79 -6.70
C SER A 17 -16.44 9.75 -6.91
N PRO A 18 -15.74 10.89 -6.78
CA PRO A 18 -14.30 10.92 -6.80
C PRO A 18 -13.75 10.29 -5.51
N LEU A 19 -12.72 9.45 -5.63
CA LEU A 19 -12.04 8.83 -4.50
C LEU A 19 -10.67 9.46 -4.25
N ARG A 20 -9.93 9.76 -5.33
CA ARG A 20 -8.60 10.37 -5.25
C ARG A 20 -8.28 11.14 -6.53
N GLU A 21 -7.46 12.17 -6.39
CA GLU A 21 -6.87 12.89 -7.51
C GLU A 21 -5.41 13.18 -7.22
N GLU A 22 -4.53 12.74 -8.13
CA GLU A 22 -3.10 13.01 -8.13
C GLU A 22 -2.66 13.45 -9.53
N THR A 23 -1.43 13.93 -9.66
CA THR A 23 -0.91 14.33 -10.97
C THR A 23 -0.90 13.14 -11.94
N GLY A 24 -1.73 13.21 -12.98
CA GLY A 24 -1.86 12.14 -13.98
C GLY A 24 -2.67 10.92 -13.54
N LEU A 25 -3.36 10.98 -12.39
CA LEU A 25 -4.21 9.93 -11.88
C LEU A 25 -5.52 10.49 -11.34
N GLN A 26 -6.63 9.91 -11.77
CA GLN A 26 -7.92 10.08 -11.11
C GLN A 26 -8.47 8.71 -10.72
N VAL A 27 -9.00 8.59 -9.52
CA VAL A 27 -9.66 7.39 -9.02
C VAL A 27 -11.10 7.71 -8.69
N TRP A 28 -12.01 6.90 -9.23
CA TRP A 28 -13.44 7.10 -9.11
C TRP A 28 -14.15 5.84 -8.66
N LYS A 29 -15.12 5.97 -7.77
CA LYS A 29 -16.20 5.00 -7.68
C LYS A 29 -17.10 5.18 -8.90
N ALA A 30 -17.44 4.09 -9.58
CA ALA A 30 -18.27 4.11 -10.76
C ALA A 30 -19.31 2.98 -10.73
N SER A 31 -20.38 3.15 -11.50
CA SER A 31 -21.39 2.11 -11.75
C SER A 31 -21.17 1.51 -13.13
N ASP A 32 -20.96 0.20 -13.19
CA ASP A 32 -20.88 -0.58 -14.43
C ASP A 32 -22.29 -0.91 -14.91
N HIS A 33 -22.77 -0.20 -15.93
CA HIS A 33 -24.13 -0.38 -16.44
C HIS A 33 -24.36 -1.72 -17.15
N VAL A 34 -23.30 -2.37 -17.63
CA VAL A 34 -23.40 -3.66 -18.33
C VAL A 34 -23.60 -4.82 -17.34
N LEU A 35 -22.88 -4.75 -16.21
CA LEU A 35 -22.91 -5.80 -15.20
C LEU A 35 -23.72 -5.42 -13.95
N ALA A 36 -24.36 -4.24 -13.94
CA ALA A 36 -25.20 -3.71 -12.86
C ALA A 36 -24.52 -3.82 -11.49
N ARG A 37 -23.23 -3.39 -11.42
CA ARG A 37 -22.45 -3.43 -10.20
C ARG A 37 -21.58 -2.18 -10.04
N ASP A 38 -21.25 -1.86 -8.81
CA ASP A 38 -20.23 -0.83 -8.51
C ASP A 38 -18.83 -1.38 -8.75
N CYS A 39 -17.94 -0.48 -9.17
CA CYS A 39 -16.52 -0.77 -9.40
C CYS A 39 -15.69 0.48 -9.11
N GLN A 40 -14.37 0.33 -9.20
CA GLN A 40 -13.41 1.41 -9.05
C GLN A 40 -12.67 1.61 -10.37
N LEU A 41 -12.54 2.86 -10.79
CA LEU A 41 -11.82 3.25 -12.00
C LEU A 41 -10.58 4.03 -11.65
N PHE A 42 -9.44 3.59 -12.19
CA PHE A 42 -8.19 4.34 -12.22
C PHE A 42 -7.99 4.88 -13.63
N ILE A 43 -8.02 6.20 -13.79
CA ILE A 43 -7.79 6.89 -15.06
C ILE A 43 -6.37 7.44 -15.01
N VAL A 44 -5.46 6.81 -15.76
CA VAL A 44 -4.02 7.10 -15.73
C VAL A 44 -3.63 7.79 -17.02
N SER A 45 -3.18 9.05 -16.92
CA SER A 45 -2.67 9.86 -18.04
C SER A 45 -1.17 10.15 -17.97
N SER A 46 -0.46 9.61 -16.96
CA SER A 46 0.99 9.75 -16.83
C SER A 46 1.74 8.79 -17.75
N SER A 47 2.31 9.29 -18.85
CA SER A 47 3.10 8.47 -19.78
C SER A 47 4.28 7.75 -19.10
N LYS A 48 4.85 8.34 -18.05
CA LYS A 48 5.98 7.77 -17.30
C LYS A 48 5.60 6.56 -16.44
N ALA A 49 4.34 6.45 -16.01
CA ALA A 49 3.85 5.37 -15.17
C ALA A 49 3.16 4.24 -15.95
N LEU A 50 2.79 4.48 -17.22
CA LEU A 50 1.96 3.54 -17.98
C LEU A 50 2.53 2.13 -18.08
N GLN A 51 3.84 1.99 -18.24
CA GLN A 51 4.47 0.67 -18.37
C GLN A 51 4.30 -0.15 -17.09
N GLU A 52 4.58 0.45 -15.93
CA GLU A 52 4.44 -0.22 -14.63
C GLU A 52 2.97 -0.49 -14.28
N VAL A 53 2.08 0.49 -14.54
CA VAL A 53 0.63 0.32 -14.35
C VAL A 53 0.10 -0.83 -15.19
N ASN A 54 0.49 -0.91 -16.46
CA ASN A 54 0.04 -1.97 -17.37
C ASN A 54 0.54 -3.34 -16.94
N ALA A 55 1.82 -3.45 -16.56
CA ALA A 55 2.41 -4.70 -16.11
C ALA A 55 1.68 -5.21 -14.84
N THR A 56 1.52 -4.34 -13.86
CA THR A 56 0.87 -4.69 -12.59
C THR A 56 -0.61 -5.02 -12.79
N ALA A 57 -1.35 -4.20 -13.55
CA ALA A 57 -2.77 -4.45 -13.81
C ALA A 57 -3.00 -5.76 -14.57
N SER A 58 -2.17 -6.08 -15.56
CA SER A 58 -2.28 -7.32 -16.33
C SER A 58 -2.06 -8.55 -15.47
N MET A 59 -1.06 -8.52 -14.58
CA MET A 59 -0.80 -9.62 -13.65
C MET A 59 -1.91 -9.79 -12.62
N LEU A 60 -2.39 -8.70 -12.03
CA LEU A 60 -3.48 -8.74 -11.05
C LEU A 60 -4.81 -9.19 -11.66
N ALA A 61 -5.01 -8.99 -12.96
CA ALA A 61 -6.20 -9.48 -13.67
C ALA A 61 -6.30 -11.01 -13.71
N ILE A 62 -5.16 -11.70 -13.73
CA ILE A 62 -5.06 -13.17 -13.76
C ILE A 62 -4.69 -13.77 -12.40
N SER A 63 -4.25 -12.96 -11.46
CA SER A 63 -3.91 -13.39 -10.10
C SER A 63 -5.15 -13.81 -9.32
N HIS A 64 -4.97 -14.82 -8.47
CA HIS A 64 -5.97 -15.25 -7.48
C HIS A 64 -5.57 -14.87 -6.05
N ASP A 65 -4.55 -14.02 -5.89
CA ASP A 65 -4.10 -13.58 -4.59
C ASP A 65 -5.16 -12.64 -3.97
N SER A 66 -5.70 -13.04 -2.81
CA SER A 66 -6.76 -12.31 -2.11
C SER A 66 -6.27 -11.04 -1.41
N HIS A 67 -4.94 -10.86 -1.26
CA HIS A 67 -4.40 -9.65 -0.65
C HIS A 67 -4.52 -8.42 -1.55
N PHE A 68 -4.78 -8.60 -2.84
CA PHE A 68 -4.92 -7.46 -3.77
C PHE A 68 -6.34 -7.32 -4.27
N THR A 69 -6.78 -6.06 -4.44
CA THR A 69 -8.06 -5.76 -5.08
C THR A 69 -8.05 -6.27 -6.51
N LYS A 70 -9.05 -7.08 -6.86
CA LYS A 70 -9.10 -7.75 -8.16
C LYS A 70 -9.25 -6.76 -9.31
N VAL A 71 -8.34 -6.84 -10.28
CA VAL A 71 -8.47 -6.13 -11.56
C VAL A 71 -9.47 -6.86 -12.45
N LEU A 72 -10.48 -6.14 -12.92
CA LEU A 72 -11.58 -6.67 -13.75
C LEU A 72 -11.32 -6.42 -15.23
N GLN A 73 -10.71 -5.28 -15.56
CA GLN A 73 -10.45 -4.87 -16.94
C GLN A 73 -9.31 -3.86 -17.01
N LEU A 74 -8.56 -3.93 -18.10
CA LEU A 74 -7.57 -2.94 -18.50
C LEU A 74 -7.88 -2.49 -19.92
N GLN A 75 -8.00 -1.20 -20.14
CA GLN A 75 -8.25 -0.59 -21.46
C GLN A 75 -7.23 0.52 -21.74
N HIS A 76 -6.97 0.76 -23.01
CA HIS A 76 -6.12 1.85 -23.47
C HIS A 76 -6.89 2.72 -24.47
N ALA A 77 -6.77 4.04 -24.30
CA ALA A 77 -7.25 5.04 -25.24
C ALA A 77 -6.13 6.05 -25.50
N GLY A 78 -5.30 5.79 -26.52
CA GLY A 78 -4.11 6.58 -26.78
C GLY A 78 -3.08 6.48 -25.66
N GLN A 79 -2.78 7.59 -25.00
CA GLN A 79 -1.85 7.67 -23.87
C GLN A 79 -2.55 7.58 -22.49
N VAL A 80 -3.81 7.17 -22.47
CA VAL A 80 -4.58 7.02 -21.21
C VAL A 80 -4.84 5.54 -20.99
N ALA A 81 -4.52 5.05 -19.81
CA ALA A 81 -4.92 3.72 -19.35
C ALA A 81 -6.12 3.85 -18.40
N LEU A 82 -7.09 2.97 -18.58
CA LEU A 82 -8.23 2.79 -17.71
C LEU A 82 -8.11 1.43 -17.04
N VAL A 83 -7.87 1.41 -15.73
CA VAL A 83 -7.86 0.20 -14.92
C VAL A 83 -9.17 0.12 -14.15
N VAL A 84 -9.92 -0.96 -14.33
CA VAL A 84 -11.18 -1.22 -13.62
C VAL A 84 -10.93 -2.31 -12.59
N THR A 85 -11.27 -2.04 -11.34
CA THR A 85 -11.14 -3.01 -10.25
C THR A 85 -12.47 -3.22 -9.53
N GLN A 86 -12.54 -4.26 -8.70
CA GLN A 86 -13.55 -4.29 -7.66
C GLN A 86 -13.37 -3.09 -6.72
N LEU A 87 -14.39 -2.78 -5.93
CA LEU A 87 -14.20 -1.83 -4.82
C LEU A 87 -13.30 -2.46 -3.75
N ASP A 88 -12.48 -1.64 -3.13
CA ASP A 88 -11.67 -2.07 -2.00
C ASP A 88 -12.56 -2.49 -0.81
N GLU A 89 -12.16 -3.55 -0.13
CA GLU A 89 -12.87 -4.07 1.04
C GLU A 89 -12.33 -3.48 2.35
N GLY A 90 -13.13 -3.58 3.41
CA GLY A 90 -12.74 -3.19 4.75
C GLY A 90 -12.50 -1.69 4.91
N MET A 91 -11.71 -1.33 5.92
CA MET A 91 -11.29 0.05 6.19
C MET A 91 -9.77 0.17 6.13
N THR A 92 -9.26 1.35 5.80
CA THR A 92 -7.81 1.61 5.83
C THR A 92 -7.28 1.49 7.26
N LEU A 93 -6.02 1.14 7.39
CA LEU A 93 -5.37 1.13 8.71
C LEU A 93 -5.36 2.55 9.33
N SER A 94 -5.25 3.60 8.52
CA SER A 94 -5.40 5.00 8.97
C SER A 94 -6.76 5.24 9.62
N GLU A 95 -7.85 4.83 8.97
CA GLU A 95 -9.21 4.94 9.53
C GLU A 95 -9.35 4.13 10.82
N TYR A 96 -8.84 2.90 10.83
CA TYR A 96 -8.86 2.05 12.02
C TYR A 96 -8.13 2.71 13.19
N LEU A 97 -6.92 3.21 12.99
CA LEU A 97 -6.12 3.84 14.04
C LEU A 97 -6.80 5.13 14.56
N ALA A 98 -7.44 5.90 13.68
CA ALA A 98 -8.17 7.10 14.07
C ALA A 98 -9.42 6.78 14.92
N LEU A 99 -10.18 5.76 14.52
CA LEU A 99 -11.40 5.35 15.24
C LEU A 99 -11.11 4.64 16.57
N ASN A 100 -9.97 3.94 16.67
CA ASN A 100 -9.61 3.09 17.80
C ASN A 100 -8.39 3.62 18.58
N ALA A 101 -8.20 4.92 18.65
CA ALA A 101 -7.05 5.55 19.32
C ALA A 101 -6.86 5.08 20.78
N ASN A 102 -7.95 4.71 21.46
CA ASN A 102 -7.95 4.24 22.85
C ASN A 102 -7.88 2.70 22.99
N GLN A 103 -7.98 1.96 21.89
CA GLN A 103 -7.92 0.50 21.88
C GLN A 103 -6.78 0.04 20.96
N PRO A 104 -5.57 -0.17 21.50
CA PRO A 104 -4.44 -0.59 20.70
C PRO A 104 -4.66 -1.98 20.09
N LEU A 105 -4.16 -2.19 18.88
CA LEU A 105 -3.98 -3.53 18.35
C LEU A 105 -3.07 -4.34 19.29
N SER A 106 -3.36 -5.61 19.47
CA SER A 106 -2.44 -6.50 20.16
C SER A 106 -1.15 -6.67 19.35
N TYR A 107 -0.05 -6.98 20.03
CA TYR A 107 1.22 -7.27 19.34
C TYR A 107 1.11 -8.49 18.39
N THR A 108 0.27 -9.45 18.73
CA THR A 108 -0.05 -10.57 17.84
C THR A 108 -0.76 -10.10 16.57
N ALA A 109 -1.78 -9.25 16.68
CA ALA A 109 -2.45 -8.69 15.50
C ALA A 109 -1.51 -7.85 14.64
N MET A 110 -0.65 -7.03 15.25
CA MET A 110 0.37 -6.28 14.51
C MET A 110 1.31 -7.21 13.73
N ARG A 111 1.75 -8.30 14.37
CA ARG A 111 2.62 -9.31 13.76
C ARG A 111 1.93 -9.97 12.56
N SER A 112 0.66 -10.38 12.71
CA SER A 112 -0.11 -10.96 11.60
C SER A 112 -0.26 -9.97 10.44
N ILE A 113 -0.63 -8.72 10.70
CA ILE A 113 -0.75 -7.69 9.66
C ILE A 113 0.56 -7.51 8.88
N ILE A 114 1.68 -7.38 9.60
CA ILE A 114 3.00 -7.23 8.96
C ILE A 114 3.38 -8.49 8.17
N GLY A 115 3.10 -9.67 8.72
CA GLY A 115 3.34 -10.94 8.04
C GLY A 115 2.57 -11.06 6.73
N GLU A 116 1.27 -10.78 6.74
CA GLU A 116 0.44 -10.78 5.51
C GLU A 116 0.92 -9.73 4.49
N VAL A 117 1.39 -8.56 4.93
CA VAL A 117 2.02 -7.58 4.03
C VAL A 117 3.27 -8.16 3.37
N ILE A 118 4.15 -8.80 4.13
CA ILE A 118 5.37 -9.44 3.60
C ILE A 118 5.00 -10.54 2.59
N GLU A 119 4.04 -11.41 2.91
CA GLU A 119 3.56 -12.46 2.00
C GLU A 119 3.05 -11.89 0.68
N SER A 120 2.25 -10.82 0.75
CA SER A 120 1.74 -10.15 -0.45
C SER A 120 2.84 -9.54 -1.31
N LEU A 121 3.89 -8.96 -0.69
CA LEU A 121 5.04 -8.44 -1.42
C LEU A 121 5.87 -9.56 -2.07
N HIS A 122 6.05 -10.69 -1.38
CA HIS A 122 6.69 -11.86 -1.98
C HIS A 122 5.91 -12.39 -3.19
N ALA A 123 4.57 -12.39 -3.13
CA ALA A 123 3.73 -12.75 -4.27
C ALA A 123 3.98 -11.85 -5.49
N LEU A 124 4.06 -10.53 -5.29
CA LEU A 124 4.40 -9.59 -6.36
C LEU A 124 5.82 -9.79 -6.91
N GLN A 125 6.81 -10.00 -6.02
CA GLN A 125 8.21 -10.19 -6.41
C GLN A 125 8.42 -11.40 -7.33
N LYS A 126 7.66 -12.48 -7.14
CA LYS A 126 7.70 -13.66 -8.03
C LYS A 126 7.41 -13.29 -9.48
N ASP A 127 6.62 -12.26 -9.71
CA ASP A 127 6.22 -11.76 -11.01
C ASP A 127 7.01 -10.50 -11.44
N ASN A 128 8.13 -10.21 -10.75
CA ASN A 128 8.93 -8.99 -10.92
C ASN A 128 8.15 -7.68 -10.72
N LEU A 129 7.08 -7.73 -9.96
CA LEU A 129 6.26 -6.57 -9.62
C LEU A 129 6.64 -6.00 -8.25
N THR A 130 6.28 -4.75 -8.03
CA THR A 130 6.53 -4.03 -6.77
C THR A 130 5.33 -3.18 -6.42
N HIS A 131 4.94 -3.18 -5.15
CA HIS A 131 4.05 -2.16 -4.62
C HIS A 131 4.88 -1.01 -4.06
N PHE A 132 4.77 0.17 -4.66
CA PHE A 132 5.61 1.33 -4.32
C PHE A 132 5.05 2.20 -3.20
N SER A 133 3.89 1.88 -2.66
CA SER A 133 3.22 2.70 -1.64
C SER A 133 2.51 1.83 -0.61
N ILE A 134 3.28 1.11 0.19
CA ILE A 134 2.76 0.42 1.38
C ILE A 134 2.68 1.44 2.51
N SER A 135 1.47 1.71 3.00
CA SER A 135 1.21 2.71 4.05
C SER A 135 -0.07 2.38 4.81
N THR A 136 -0.36 3.15 5.84
CA THR A 136 -1.63 3.05 6.58
C THR A 136 -2.86 3.39 5.72
N ASP A 137 -2.68 4.04 4.57
CA ASP A 137 -3.77 4.38 3.64
C ASP A 137 -4.00 3.31 2.56
N THR A 138 -3.01 2.47 2.27
CA THR A 138 -3.10 1.41 1.26
C THR A 138 -3.33 0.02 1.87
N VAL A 139 -2.90 -0.21 3.11
CA VAL A 139 -3.20 -1.44 3.84
C VAL A 139 -4.58 -1.32 4.49
N ARG A 140 -5.48 -2.21 4.15
CA ARG A 140 -6.87 -2.26 4.62
C ARG A 140 -7.12 -3.50 5.46
N LEU A 141 -7.83 -3.31 6.56
CA LEU A 141 -8.26 -4.39 7.43
C LEU A 141 -9.62 -4.90 6.94
N THR A 142 -9.71 -6.19 6.61
CA THR A 142 -10.93 -6.86 6.18
C THR A 142 -11.40 -7.85 7.25
N ARG A 143 -12.47 -8.57 6.97
CA ARG A 143 -12.95 -9.63 7.88
C ARG A 143 -12.07 -10.88 7.86
N SER A 144 -11.32 -11.09 6.79
CA SER A 144 -10.53 -12.31 6.55
C SER A 144 -9.01 -12.09 6.61
N GLY A 145 -8.55 -10.90 6.97
CA GLY A 145 -7.12 -10.54 6.98
C GLY A 145 -6.92 -9.14 6.44
N ILE A 146 -5.93 -8.93 5.59
CA ILE A 146 -5.66 -7.64 4.96
C ILE A 146 -5.97 -7.65 3.47
N GLN A 147 -6.19 -6.45 2.93
CA GLN A 147 -6.18 -6.17 1.49
C GLN A 147 -5.27 -4.98 1.23
N ILE A 148 -4.46 -5.06 0.18
CA ILE A 148 -3.60 -3.96 -0.25
C ILE A 148 -4.22 -3.28 -1.45
N ALA A 149 -4.59 -2.01 -1.27
CA ALA A 149 -5.21 -1.17 -2.27
C ALA A 149 -4.17 -0.55 -3.21
N ASP A 150 -4.66 -0.04 -4.32
CA ASP A 150 -3.90 0.80 -5.27
C ASP A 150 -2.70 0.12 -5.94
N ALA A 151 -2.58 -1.20 -5.88
CA ALA A 151 -1.43 -1.92 -6.45
C ALA A 151 -1.12 -1.54 -7.90
N PRO A 152 -2.10 -1.42 -8.84
CA PRO A 152 -1.81 -1.04 -10.22
C PRO A 152 -1.17 0.34 -10.38
N VAL A 153 -1.47 1.27 -9.47
CA VAL A 153 -1.05 2.68 -9.55
C VAL A 153 -0.09 3.09 -8.45
N SER A 154 0.41 2.16 -7.66
CA SER A 154 1.25 2.43 -6.49
C SER A 154 2.51 3.23 -6.81
N ILE A 155 3.07 3.08 -8.02
CA ILE A 155 4.22 3.86 -8.50
C ILE A 155 3.93 5.38 -8.55
N MET A 156 2.67 5.76 -8.71
CA MET A 156 2.24 7.16 -8.74
C MET A 156 2.03 7.75 -7.35
N LEU A 157 1.97 6.90 -6.33
CA LEU A 157 1.69 7.25 -4.93
C LEU A 157 2.94 7.15 -4.05
N ALA A 158 4.11 6.81 -4.61
CA ALA A 158 5.34 6.62 -3.86
C ALA A 158 5.80 7.91 -3.18
N ASP A 159 6.12 7.84 -1.88
CA ASP A 159 6.61 8.96 -1.07
C ASP A 159 8.05 9.37 -1.40
N THR A 160 8.77 8.57 -2.18
CA THR A 160 10.14 8.85 -2.61
C THR A 160 10.17 9.32 -4.06
N SER A 161 11.29 9.92 -4.48
CA SER A 161 11.47 10.19 -5.91
C SER A 161 11.37 8.89 -6.70
N ARG A 162 10.74 8.93 -7.86
CA ARG A 162 10.53 7.76 -8.70
C ARG A 162 11.85 7.05 -9.03
N ALA A 163 12.91 7.80 -9.30
CA ALA A 163 14.24 7.24 -9.56
C ALA A 163 14.75 6.41 -8.39
N GLN A 164 14.69 6.95 -7.18
CA GLN A 164 15.12 6.26 -5.96
C GLN A 164 14.27 5.01 -5.67
N ALA A 165 12.96 5.07 -5.88
CA ALA A 165 12.08 3.92 -5.71
C ALA A 165 12.38 2.79 -6.69
N LEU A 166 12.75 3.13 -7.94
CA LEU A 166 13.12 2.14 -8.97
C LEU A 166 14.49 1.51 -8.72
N GLU A 167 15.44 2.28 -8.17
CA GLU A 167 16.80 1.81 -7.92
C GLU A 167 16.89 0.87 -6.70
N ASN A 168 16.07 1.11 -5.70
CA ASN A 168 16.15 0.34 -4.44
C ASN A 168 14.77 -0.06 -3.89
N ARG A 169 14.09 -0.92 -4.62
CA ARG A 169 12.72 -1.39 -4.31
C ARG A 169 12.63 -2.11 -2.96
N GLU A 170 13.63 -2.92 -2.64
CA GLU A 170 13.64 -3.70 -1.41
C GLU A 170 13.82 -2.81 -0.18
N GLN A 171 14.74 -1.84 -0.25
CA GLN A 171 14.94 -0.87 0.82
C GLN A 171 13.70 0.01 1.03
N LEU A 172 13.02 0.41 -0.05
CA LEU A 172 11.76 1.12 0.04
C LEU A 172 10.70 0.29 0.78
N ALA A 173 10.55 -0.98 0.43
CA ALA A 173 9.60 -1.88 1.08
C ALA A 173 9.91 -2.06 2.57
N ILE A 174 11.16 -2.30 2.94
CA ILE A 174 11.61 -2.42 4.34
C ILE A 174 11.24 -1.15 5.12
N ARG A 175 11.54 0.02 4.58
CA ARG A 175 11.26 1.30 5.22
C ARG A 175 9.75 1.51 5.39
N GLN A 176 8.95 1.20 4.37
CA GLN A 176 7.50 1.33 4.43
C GLN A 176 6.87 0.35 5.42
N ILE A 177 7.30 -0.92 5.44
CA ILE A 177 6.82 -1.91 6.41
C ILE A 177 7.18 -1.48 7.84
N SER A 178 8.39 -0.99 8.06
CA SER A 178 8.83 -0.52 9.37
C SER A 178 8.06 0.73 9.83
N ALA A 179 7.74 1.64 8.91
CA ALA A 179 6.87 2.79 9.18
C ALA A 179 5.43 2.36 9.49
N LEU A 180 4.92 1.32 8.81
CA LEU A 180 3.61 0.75 9.08
C LEU A 180 3.54 0.15 10.49
N LEU A 181 4.54 -0.63 10.89
CA LEU A 181 4.66 -1.18 12.24
C LEU A 181 4.74 -0.06 13.28
N TYR A 182 5.57 0.94 13.03
CA TYR A 182 5.70 2.11 13.91
C TYR A 182 4.36 2.84 14.09
N ALA A 183 3.60 3.07 13.00
CA ALA A 183 2.29 3.71 13.04
C ALA A 183 1.30 2.95 13.94
N MET A 184 1.29 1.62 13.86
CA MET A 184 0.46 0.77 14.73
C MET A 184 0.89 0.89 16.20
N LEU A 185 2.19 0.90 16.48
CA LEU A 185 2.74 0.99 17.84
C LEU A 185 2.43 2.33 18.50
N ILE A 186 2.55 3.45 17.77
CA ILE A 186 2.20 4.78 18.29
C ILE A 186 0.72 5.12 18.15
N ARG A 187 -0.07 4.26 17.48
CA ARG A 187 -1.52 4.42 17.22
C ARG A 187 -1.88 5.69 16.43
N ARG A 188 -1.04 6.05 15.49
CA ARG A 188 -1.23 7.23 14.63
C ARG A 188 -0.77 6.91 13.21
N PRO A 189 -1.52 7.35 12.18
CA PRO A 189 -1.03 7.30 10.82
C PRO A 189 0.32 7.99 10.71
N SER A 190 1.24 7.40 9.96
CA SER A 190 2.56 7.98 9.69
C SER A 190 2.92 7.81 8.23
N THR A 191 3.73 8.74 7.72
CA THR A 191 4.31 8.72 6.38
C THR A 191 5.83 8.60 6.50
N LEU A 192 6.54 8.37 5.41
CA LEU A 192 8.01 8.33 5.43
C LEU A 192 8.66 9.66 5.79
N SER A 193 7.91 10.76 5.78
CA SER A 193 8.35 12.08 6.25
C SER A 193 8.08 12.35 7.74
N THR A 194 7.49 11.39 8.44
CA THR A 194 7.25 11.48 9.90
C THR A 194 8.59 11.52 10.65
N ASP A 195 8.65 12.32 11.71
CA ASP A 195 9.78 12.32 12.65
C ASP A 195 9.67 11.08 13.55
N PHE A 196 10.33 10.00 13.16
CA PHE A 196 10.33 8.74 13.90
C PHE A 196 11.28 8.80 15.10
N ARG A 197 10.82 8.33 16.26
CA ARG A 197 11.61 8.31 17.51
C ARG A 197 11.36 7.02 18.27
N LEU A 198 12.43 6.34 18.69
CA LEU A 198 12.33 5.11 19.50
C LEU A 198 11.73 5.36 20.89
N GLU A 199 11.95 6.53 21.46
CA GLU A 199 11.42 6.94 22.76
C GLU A 199 9.90 7.09 22.77
N ALA A 200 9.28 7.28 21.59
CA ALA A 200 7.83 7.31 21.45
C ALA A 200 7.17 5.93 21.62
N LEU A 201 7.97 4.85 21.51
CA LEU A 201 7.48 3.48 21.68
C LEU A 201 7.29 3.14 23.15
N ALA A 202 6.17 2.48 23.49
CA ALA A 202 5.89 2.04 24.85
C ALA A 202 7.01 1.13 25.38
N PRO A 203 7.36 1.19 26.69
CA PRO A 203 8.36 0.31 27.28
C PRO A 203 8.04 -1.19 27.12
N THR A 204 6.76 -1.51 26.99
CA THR A 204 6.26 -2.90 26.80
C THR A 204 6.35 -3.36 25.34
N THR A 205 6.78 -2.51 24.40
CA THR A 205 6.95 -2.90 23.00
C THR A 205 7.95 -4.05 22.89
N PRO A 206 7.60 -5.15 22.20
CA PRO A 206 8.50 -6.29 21.99
C PRO A 206 9.84 -5.85 21.40
N MET A 207 10.93 -6.49 21.84
CA MET A 207 12.28 -6.10 21.42
C MET A 207 12.46 -6.23 19.91
N GLU A 208 11.90 -7.29 19.31
CA GLU A 208 11.95 -7.50 17.86
C GLU A 208 11.28 -6.34 17.09
N PHE A 209 10.15 -5.82 17.59
CA PHE A 209 9.49 -4.66 16.96
C PHE A 209 10.32 -3.38 17.07
N ARG A 210 10.98 -3.18 18.23
CA ARG A 210 11.93 -2.07 18.40
C ARG A 210 13.10 -2.17 17.43
N VAL A 211 13.66 -3.36 17.25
CA VAL A 211 14.77 -3.61 16.32
C VAL A 211 14.33 -3.37 14.87
N ILE A 212 13.13 -3.84 14.49
CA ILE A 212 12.57 -3.60 13.15
C ILE A 212 12.41 -2.09 12.90
N CYS A 213 11.79 -1.36 13.82
CA CYS A 213 11.64 0.09 13.69
C CYS A 213 12.99 0.80 13.63
N LYS A 214 13.92 0.47 14.54
CA LYS A 214 15.25 1.09 14.59
C LYS A 214 16.00 0.90 13.27
N ARG A 215 16.15 -0.34 12.83
CA ARG A 215 16.98 -0.68 11.67
C ARG A 215 16.28 -0.39 10.34
N GLY A 216 14.97 -0.60 10.25
CA GLY A 216 14.19 -0.37 9.03
C GLY A 216 13.93 1.12 8.74
N LEU A 217 13.90 1.96 9.76
CA LEU A 217 13.77 3.41 9.64
C LEU A 217 15.11 4.15 9.81
N GLU A 218 16.20 3.40 10.05
CA GLU A 218 17.56 3.94 10.25
C GLU A 218 17.64 4.99 11.37
N LEU A 219 16.98 4.70 12.52
CA LEU A 219 16.95 5.60 13.66
C LEU A 219 18.26 5.51 14.44
N GLU A 220 18.82 6.67 14.77
CA GLU A 220 20.01 6.77 15.62
C GLU A 220 19.62 6.61 17.09
N GLU A 221 20.49 6.02 17.89
CA GLU A 221 20.43 6.06 19.33
C GLU A 221 21.45 7.07 19.87
N ASP A 222 21.18 7.60 21.07
CA ASP A 222 22.07 8.55 21.77
C ASP A 222 23.46 7.98 22.14
N ASP A 223 23.72 6.70 21.84
CA ASP A 223 25.00 6.03 22.10
C ASP A 223 26.12 6.40 21.12
N GLY A 224 25.80 7.20 20.08
CA GLY A 224 26.74 7.69 19.08
C GLY A 224 27.20 6.65 18.07
N PHE A 225 26.62 5.45 18.06
CA PHE A 225 26.89 4.43 17.06
C PHE A 225 25.86 4.48 15.92
N PRO A 226 26.32 4.42 14.65
CA PRO A 226 25.39 4.40 13.52
C PRO A 226 24.56 3.10 13.54
N THR A 227 23.27 3.22 13.31
CA THR A 227 22.38 2.07 13.17
C THR A 227 22.71 1.31 11.89
N VAL A 228 22.90 -0.02 11.98
CA VAL A 228 23.07 -0.88 10.81
C VAL A 228 21.72 -1.09 10.15
N PRO A 229 21.50 -0.60 8.90
CA PRO A 229 20.24 -0.78 8.20
C PRO A 229 19.90 -2.26 7.99
N MET A 230 18.63 -2.55 7.77
CA MET A 230 18.18 -3.87 7.35
C MET A 230 18.48 -4.06 5.86
N ALA A 231 19.09 -5.18 5.48
CA ALA A 231 19.52 -5.39 4.10
C ALA A 231 18.40 -5.97 3.21
N THR A 232 17.59 -6.88 3.74
CA THR A 232 16.58 -7.63 2.98
C THR A 232 15.25 -7.76 3.72
N ILE A 233 14.16 -7.98 2.97
CA ILE A 233 12.85 -8.33 3.55
C ILE A 233 12.94 -9.66 4.31
N ALA A 234 13.75 -10.61 3.86
CA ALA A 234 13.94 -11.88 4.57
C ALA A 234 14.56 -11.67 5.97
N GLU A 235 15.44 -10.69 6.14
CA GLU A 235 15.96 -10.32 7.46
C GLU A 235 14.86 -9.73 8.35
N LEU A 236 14.00 -8.89 7.80
CA LEU A 236 12.84 -8.34 8.52
C LEU A 236 11.88 -9.45 8.94
N GLU A 237 11.58 -10.38 8.05
CA GLU A 237 10.70 -11.52 8.30
C GLU A 237 11.28 -12.43 9.41
N ALA A 238 12.59 -12.68 9.38
CA ALA A 238 13.27 -13.44 10.43
C ALA A 238 13.18 -12.77 11.80
N LEU A 239 13.29 -11.44 11.85
CA LEU A 239 13.11 -10.66 13.08
C LEU A 239 11.65 -10.64 13.56
N LEU A 240 10.70 -10.58 12.62
CA LEU A 240 9.28 -10.61 12.95
C LEU A 240 8.88 -11.90 13.66
N GLY A 241 9.49 -13.04 13.28
CA GLY A 241 9.18 -14.36 13.80
C GLY A 241 7.88 -14.93 13.26
N GLU A 242 7.43 -16.06 13.82
CA GLU A 242 6.19 -16.72 13.39
C GLU A 242 4.95 -15.86 13.64
N TYR A 243 4.03 -15.86 12.67
CA TYR A 243 2.74 -15.19 12.72
C TYR A 243 1.64 -16.12 12.21
N GLN A 244 0.43 -15.91 12.69
CA GLN A 244 -0.77 -16.67 12.30
C GLN A 244 -1.85 -15.70 11.84
#